data_67eb64f6c2973bc0d869e779bdd7b595
#
_entry.id   67eb64f6c2973bc0d869e779bdd7b595
#
_cell.length_a   1.000
_cell.length_b   1.000
_cell.length_c   1.000
_cell.angle_alpha   90.00
_cell.angle_beta   90.00
_cell.angle_gamma   90.00
#
_symmetry.space_group_name_H-M   'P 1'
#
loop_
_entity.id
_entity.type
_entity.pdbx_description
1 polymer ?
#
loop_
_entity_poly.entity_id
_entity_poly.type
_entity_poly.pdbx_seq_one_letter_code
_entity_poly.pdbx_strand_id
1 'polypeptide(L)'
;MIKIRLDVDYAYPSRNKSLICTALKIRPKKDYLKNSKIIAKMVNETQQEIMAYWFFTPLTLPDQDMMEKMNSKRHEVALHIAIDPYKELKSLETLTNQKLRYYTIHGTERLLGRIIWGRKLGQARVPIPVDFPLQNFWDFPTLSLDRFCYDKTTKEAVKMAQENVSEDKVLHVHPDWLFKKGKFNHRGPYYEVLRELLDVDEELEELAVRKKGFIKIGRYSEQFEYIKDVNLSERFFNKLKDRDVDVFTFIERSWCNSLTFTSSDKWIKTEDNIALLQIDTFDGWWEKIGKKTRNMVRKAEKSGVRAEIVEPSDKLAECVWRIYNETPVRQGRAFSHYGQSLESVKDIVFNTKNCVFIGACVEEELVGFIQLVYGDNLVVMTQILSLQKYWDKAVNNVLLSKAVEVCTSGNHKWLMYGRMGKGSNHPSLDKFKENNGFVRYPLNRYYVVLSGKGGLAVKLGFHRQFRDRIPESLKPRVISFYNFISRTKIKLAHRD
;
A
#
# COMPACT_ATOMS: atom_id res chain seq x y z
N MET A 1 -2.54 -23.11 19.53
CA MET A 1 -2.16 -21.68 19.49
C MET A 1 -0.78 -21.53 18.85
N ILE A 2 -0.65 -20.72 17.79
CA ILE A 2 0.64 -20.43 17.15
C ILE A 2 1.41 -19.41 17.99
N LYS A 3 2.68 -19.68 18.30
CA LYS A 3 3.56 -18.73 19.00
C LYS A 3 4.59 -18.20 18.01
N ILE A 4 4.73 -16.88 17.89
CA ILE A 4 5.72 -16.23 17.02
C ILE A 4 6.62 -15.35 17.87
N ARG A 5 7.93 -15.56 17.74
CA ARG A 5 8.96 -14.69 18.29
C ARG A 5 9.49 -13.77 17.20
N LEU A 6 9.49 -12.47 17.46
CA LEU A 6 9.91 -11.43 16.55
C LEU A 6 11.08 -10.65 17.18
N ASP A 7 12.29 -10.89 16.67
CA ASP A 7 13.48 -10.18 17.11
C ASP A 7 13.66 -8.91 16.24
N VAL A 8 13.38 -7.75 16.84
CA VAL A 8 13.50 -6.46 16.16
C VAL A 8 14.93 -5.93 16.37
N ASP A 9 15.87 -6.51 15.61
CA ASP A 9 17.30 -6.30 15.81
C ASP A 9 17.83 -5.01 15.22
N TYR A 10 17.36 -4.67 14.04
CA TYR A 10 17.96 -3.63 13.22
C TYR A 10 16.95 -2.52 12.88
N ALA A 11 17.45 -1.32 12.95
CA ALA A 11 16.68 -0.13 12.67
C ALA A 11 16.59 0.22 11.16
N TYR A 12 17.25 -0.54 10.29
CA TYR A 12 17.29 -0.27 8.85
C TYR A 12 17.33 -1.55 8.03
N PRO A 13 16.71 -1.56 6.84
CA PRO A 13 16.73 -2.71 5.93
C PRO A 13 18.12 -2.98 5.31
N SER A 14 19.12 -2.14 5.55
CA SER A 14 20.48 -2.31 5.11
C SER A 14 21.39 -2.62 6.29
N ARG A 15 22.00 -3.82 6.29
CA ARG A 15 22.94 -4.25 7.34
C ARG A 15 24.03 -3.21 7.62
N ASN A 16 24.68 -2.71 6.56
CA ASN A 16 25.78 -1.74 6.73
C ASN A 16 25.29 -0.43 7.36
N LYS A 17 24.13 0.05 6.94
CA LYS A 17 23.53 1.27 7.52
C LYS A 17 23.12 1.04 8.97
N SER A 18 22.52 -0.11 9.29
CA SER A 18 22.21 -0.49 10.66
C SER A 18 23.47 -0.56 11.53
N LEU A 19 24.52 -1.19 11.05
CA LEU A 19 25.81 -1.28 11.76
C LEU A 19 26.42 0.10 12.05
N ILE A 20 26.45 0.98 11.06
CA ILE A 20 26.99 2.34 11.23
C ILE A 20 26.15 3.14 12.22
N CYS A 21 24.84 3.14 12.08
CA CYS A 21 23.93 3.88 12.97
C CYS A 21 24.01 3.34 14.40
N THR A 22 24.12 2.03 14.57
CA THR A 22 24.27 1.40 15.88
C THR A 22 25.61 1.76 16.52
N ALA A 23 26.71 1.68 15.76
CA ALA A 23 28.06 2.04 16.23
C ALA A 23 28.14 3.51 16.64
N LEU A 24 27.49 4.39 15.91
CA LEU A 24 27.45 5.83 16.21
C LEU A 24 26.35 6.23 17.21
N LYS A 25 25.56 5.27 17.72
CA LYS A 25 24.42 5.49 18.61
C LYS A 25 23.40 6.50 18.03
N ILE A 26 23.28 6.55 16.71
CA ILE A 26 22.32 7.40 16.02
C ILE A 26 20.96 6.70 16.07
N ARG A 27 19.95 7.36 16.65
CA ARG A 27 18.57 6.85 16.59
C ARG A 27 18.10 6.86 15.14
N PRO A 28 17.45 5.76 14.67
CA PRO A 28 16.91 5.71 13.32
C PRO A 28 15.91 6.84 13.10
N LYS A 29 16.03 7.52 11.98
CA LYS A 29 14.99 8.43 11.51
C LYS A 29 13.96 7.60 10.79
N LYS A 30 12.71 7.59 11.27
CA LYS A 30 11.48 7.04 10.65
C LYS A 30 11.51 5.63 10.02
N ASP A 31 10.41 4.91 10.16
CA ASP A 31 10.04 3.63 9.52
C ASP A 31 10.95 2.40 9.73
N TYR A 32 11.83 2.42 10.74
CA TYR A 32 12.58 1.21 11.11
C TYR A 32 11.66 0.08 11.60
N LEU A 33 10.43 0.39 12.02
CA LEU A 33 9.41 -0.56 12.44
C LEU A 33 8.42 -0.92 11.33
N LYS A 34 8.61 -0.46 10.08
CA LYS A 34 7.66 -0.69 8.98
C LYS A 34 7.28 -2.17 8.83
N ASN A 35 8.27 -3.06 8.75
CA ASN A 35 8.01 -4.49 8.61
C ASN A 35 7.37 -5.08 9.86
N SER A 36 7.77 -4.64 11.04
CA SER A 36 7.16 -5.04 12.32
C SER A 36 5.67 -4.65 12.37
N LYS A 37 5.33 -3.44 11.91
CA LYS A 37 3.95 -2.95 11.81
C LYS A 37 3.10 -3.78 10.83
N ILE A 38 3.69 -4.25 9.72
CA ILE A 38 3.02 -5.15 8.78
C ILE A 38 2.72 -6.50 9.46
N ILE A 39 3.69 -7.08 10.16
CA ILE A 39 3.49 -8.34 10.86
C ILE A 39 2.47 -8.18 11.99
N ALA A 40 2.52 -7.09 12.77
CA ALA A 40 1.53 -6.82 13.82
C ALA A 40 0.11 -6.73 13.24
N LYS A 41 -0.04 -6.12 12.06
CA LYS A 41 -1.32 -6.10 11.33
C LYS A 41 -1.77 -7.51 10.95
N MET A 42 -0.88 -8.36 10.40
CA MET A 42 -1.20 -9.76 10.08
C MET A 42 -1.67 -10.54 11.31
N VAL A 43 -0.98 -10.38 12.45
CA VAL A 43 -1.34 -11.00 13.74
C VAL A 43 -2.72 -10.54 14.21
N ASN A 44 -3.06 -9.28 14.02
CA ASN A 44 -4.38 -8.75 14.39
C ASN A 44 -5.51 -9.24 13.47
N GLU A 45 -5.20 -9.49 12.20
CA GLU A 45 -6.17 -9.84 11.15
C GLU A 45 -6.44 -11.34 11.01
N THR A 46 -5.51 -12.19 11.47
CA THR A 46 -5.71 -13.64 11.40
C THR A 46 -6.85 -14.13 12.30
N GLN A 47 -7.56 -15.16 11.84
CA GLN A 47 -8.55 -15.87 12.65
C GLN A 47 -7.93 -16.98 13.52
N GLN A 48 -6.65 -17.28 13.33
CA GLN A 48 -5.96 -18.31 14.10
C GLN A 48 -5.67 -17.83 15.52
N GLU A 49 -5.65 -18.75 16.45
CA GLU A 49 -5.11 -18.49 17.79
C GLU A 49 -3.61 -18.28 17.72
N ILE A 50 -3.17 -17.05 18.01
CA ILE A 50 -1.77 -16.66 17.90
C ILE A 50 -1.34 -15.78 19.07
N MET A 51 -0.08 -15.94 19.48
CA MET A 51 0.62 -15.05 20.38
C MET A 51 1.94 -14.60 19.73
N ALA A 52 2.13 -13.30 19.58
CA ALA A 52 3.33 -12.68 19.03
C ALA A 52 4.14 -12.02 20.14
N TYR A 53 5.36 -12.49 20.34
CA TYR A 53 6.33 -11.99 21.32
C TYR A 53 7.33 -11.07 20.62
N TRP A 54 7.33 -9.78 20.96
CA TRP A 54 8.11 -8.73 20.31
C TRP A 54 9.34 -8.39 21.15
N PHE A 55 10.51 -8.76 20.68
CA PHE A 55 11.78 -8.56 21.36
C PHE A 55 12.48 -7.31 20.81
N PHE A 56 12.44 -6.22 21.56
CA PHE A 56 13.04 -4.94 21.19
C PHE A 56 14.40 -4.75 21.83
N THR A 57 15.36 -4.24 21.05
CA THR A 57 16.64 -3.75 21.54
C THR A 57 16.55 -2.28 21.97
N PRO A 58 17.53 -1.75 22.71
CA PRO A 58 17.55 -0.29 23.04
C PRO A 58 17.54 0.63 21.83
N LEU A 59 17.92 0.12 20.64
CA LEU A 59 17.97 0.90 19.41
C LEU A 59 16.72 0.75 18.54
N THR A 60 15.87 -0.21 18.83
CA THR A 60 14.66 -0.52 18.06
C THR A 60 13.40 -0.41 18.91
N LEU A 61 13.38 0.45 19.89
CA LEU A 61 12.23 0.64 20.78
C LEU A 61 10.95 0.95 19.98
N PRO A 62 9.78 0.45 20.42
CA PRO A 62 8.53 0.69 19.72
C PRO A 62 8.13 2.17 19.76
N ASP A 63 7.63 2.68 18.65
CA ASP A 63 6.98 4.00 18.60
C ASP A 63 5.49 3.90 18.97
N GLN A 64 4.81 5.04 19.09
CA GLN A 64 3.40 5.08 19.48
C GLN A 64 2.52 4.29 18.51
N ASP A 65 2.72 4.39 17.19
CA ASP A 65 1.94 3.65 16.19
C ASP A 65 2.15 2.12 16.32
N MET A 66 3.38 1.67 16.63
CA MET A 66 3.65 0.26 16.91
C MET A 66 2.96 -0.19 18.20
N MET A 67 2.99 0.62 19.25
CA MET A 67 2.29 0.32 20.52
C MET A 67 0.78 0.23 20.32
N GLU A 68 0.18 1.11 19.53
CA GLU A 68 -1.25 1.05 19.19
C GLU A 68 -1.59 -0.24 18.43
N LYS A 69 -0.75 -0.67 17.49
CA LYS A 69 -0.93 -1.94 16.77
C LYS A 69 -0.76 -3.18 17.64
N MET A 70 0.05 -3.08 18.68
CA MET A 70 0.25 -4.17 19.65
C MET A 70 -0.76 -4.14 20.82
N ASN A 71 -1.70 -3.21 20.82
CA ASN A 71 -2.72 -3.10 21.88
C ASN A 71 -3.83 -4.17 21.72
N SER A 72 -3.43 -5.43 21.77
CA SER A 72 -4.36 -6.56 21.79
C SER A 72 -3.77 -7.70 22.62
N LYS A 73 -4.64 -8.61 23.08
CA LYS A 73 -4.21 -9.80 23.84
C LYS A 73 -3.33 -10.78 23.04
N ARG A 74 -3.12 -10.51 21.75
CA ARG A 74 -2.30 -11.34 20.86
C ARG A 74 -0.84 -10.92 20.81
N HIS A 75 -0.48 -9.84 21.48
CA HIS A 75 0.87 -9.29 21.48
C HIS A 75 1.43 -9.19 22.88
N GLU A 76 2.69 -9.52 23.01
CA GLU A 76 3.46 -9.36 24.24
C GLU A 76 4.81 -8.70 23.93
N VAL A 77 5.12 -7.64 24.67
CA VAL A 77 6.42 -6.97 24.59
C VAL A 77 7.43 -7.71 25.44
N ALA A 78 8.62 -7.92 24.90
CA ALA A 78 9.71 -8.62 25.54
C ALA A 78 11.06 -7.92 25.27
N LEU A 79 12.06 -8.23 26.06
CA LEU A 79 13.36 -7.56 26.03
C LEU A 79 14.38 -8.35 25.20
N HIS A 80 15.02 -7.69 24.23
CA HIS A 80 16.17 -8.22 23.50
C HIS A 80 17.46 -7.59 24.02
N ILE A 81 18.09 -8.23 25.00
CA ILE A 81 19.23 -7.68 25.74
C ILE A 81 20.46 -7.55 24.85
N ALA A 82 20.99 -6.33 24.77
CA ALA A 82 22.15 -6.04 23.94
C ALA A 82 23.41 -5.64 24.73
N ILE A 83 23.27 -4.85 25.81
CA ILE A 83 24.39 -4.25 26.53
C ILE A 83 24.26 -4.44 28.05
N ASP A 84 23.17 -3.97 28.65
CA ASP A 84 22.96 -3.91 30.11
C ASP A 84 21.54 -4.40 30.45
N PRO A 85 21.41 -5.61 31.01
CA PRO A 85 20.11 -6.24 31.28
C PRO A 85 19.16 -5.38 32.10
N TYR A 86 19.62 -4.83 33.22
CA TYR A 86 18.76 -4.08 34.14
C TYR A 86 18.37 -2.70 33.61
N LYS A 87 19.32 -1.99 32.99
CA LYS A 87 19.07 -0.67 32.42
C LYS A 87 18.11 -0.73 31.24
N GLU A 88 18.28 -1.74 30.37
CA GLU A 88 17.42 -1.96 29.22
C GLU A 88 16.01 -2.40 29.63
N LEU A 89 15.91 -3.27 30.65
CA LEU A 89 14.63 -3.68 31.24
C LEU A 89 13.87 -2.43 31.76
N LYS A 90 14.51 -1.64 32.60
CA LYS A 90 13.90 -0.44 33.18
C LYS A 90 13.45 0.55 32.09
N SER A 91 14.27 0.74 31.06
CA SER A 91 13.96 1.63 29.95
C SER A 91 12.73 1.17 29.15
N LEU A 92 12.65 -0.13 28.81
CA LEU A 92 11.54 -0.66 28.02
C LEU A 92 10.24 -0.74 28.85
N GLU A 93 10.29 -1.15 30.11
CA GLU A 93 9.13 -1.13 31.01
C GLU A 93 8.58 0.29 31.23
N THR A 94 9.47 1.28 31.36
CA THR A 94 9.06 2.70 31.51
C THR A 94 8.39 3.20 30.23
N LEU A 95 8.95 2.86 29.05
CA LEU A 95 8.40 3.28 27.76
C LEU A 95 7.03 2.68 27.49
N THR A 96 6.85 1.38 27.78
CA THR A 96 5.64 0.64 27.46
C THR A 96 4.58 0.69 28.55
N ASN A 97 4.97 1.16 29.74
CA ASN A 97 4.16 1.11 30.97
C ASN A 97 3.63 -0.31 31.28
N GLN A 98 4.46 -1.34 31.01
CA GLN A 98 4.13 -2.74 31.21
C GLN A 98 5.25 -3.44 31.95
N LYS A 99 4.90 -4.44 32.78
CA LYS A 99 5.87 -5.39 33.33
C LYS A 99 6.18 -6.46 32.32
N LEU A 100 7.47 -6.65 32.02
CA LEU A 100 7.92 -7.66 31.08
C LEU A 100 8.07 -9.03 31.77
N ARG A 101 7.90 -10.09 30.99
CA ARG A 101 8.03 -11.47 31.47
C ARG A 101 9.23 -12.20 30.86
N TYR A 102 9.56 -11.86 29.62
CA TYR A 102 10.53 -12.62 28.83
C TYR A 102 11.68 -11.77 28.34
N TYR A 103 12.83 -12.40 28.18
CA TYR A 103 13.95 -11.82 27.49
C TYR A 103 14.61 -12.81 26.54
N THR A 104 15.37 -12.27 25.60
CA THR A 104 16.35 -12.96 24.77
C THR A 104 17.64 -12.16 24.76
N ILE A 105 18.73 -12.75 24.26
CA ILE A 105 20.03 -12.10 24.23
C ILE A 105 20.43 -11.86 22.78
N HIS A 106 20.68 -10.61 22.42
CA HIS A 106 21.13 -10.24 21.08
C HIS A 106 22.51 -10.86 20.81
N GLY A 107 22.58 -11.75 19.82
CA GLY A 107 23.81 -12.41 19.39
C GLY A 107 24.50 -11.60 18.28
N THR A 108 25.79 -11.32 18.46
CA THR A 108 26.59 -10.64 17.43
C THR A 108 27.95 -11.35 17.30
N GLU A 109 28.51 -11.37 16.10
CA GLU A 109 29.89 -11.83 15.91
C GLU A 109 30.83 -11.09 16.88
N ARG A 110 31.82 -11.82 17.43
CA ARG A 110 32.69 -11.35 18.52
C ARG A 110 33.33 -9.98 18.28
N LEU A 111 33.82 -9.72 17.07
CA LEU A 111 34.40 -8.42 16.71
C LEU A 111 33.36 -7.31 16.61
N LEU A 112 32.25 -7.58 15.94
CA LEU A 112 31.16 -6.62 15.78
C LEU A 112 30.46 -6.31 17.11
N GLY A 113 30.32 -7.31 18.00
CA GLY A 113 29.81 -7.09 19.34
C GLY A 113 30.62 -6.10 20.15
N ARG A 114 31.95 -6.09 20.02
CA ARG A 114 32.81 -5.08 20.64
C ARG A 114 32.60 -3.69 20.05
N ILE A 115 32.61 -3.59 18.74
CA ILE A 115 32.51 -2.28 18.06
C ILE A 115 31.13 -1.65 18.25
N ILE A 116 30.09 -2.44 18.08
CA ILE A 116 28.70 -1.95 18.07
C ILE A 116 28.15 -1.78 19.48
N TRP A 117 28.36 -2.78 20.35
CA TRP A 117 27.73 -2.87 21.65
C TRP A 117 28.70 -2.61 22.82
N GLY A 118 29.96 -2.28 22.55
CA GLY A 118 30.96 -2.06 23.57
C GLY A 118 31.30 -3.31 24.42
N ARG A 119 31.04 -4.51 23.90
CA ARG A 119 31.29 -5.78 24.60
C ARG A 119 32.77 -6.08 24.70
N LYS A 120 33.15 -6.91 25.70
CA LYS A 120 34.52 -7.40 25.82
C LYS A 120 34.91 -8.23 24.59
N LEU A 121 36.18 -8.18 24.21
CA LEU A 121 36.70 -9.00 23.11
C LEU A 121 36.44 -10.48 23.38
N GLY A 122 35.87 -11.18 22.42
CA GLY A 122 35.53 -12.61 22.58
C GLY A 122 34.10 -12.88 23.08
N GLN A 123 33.35 -11.88 23.57
CA GLN A 123 31.97 -12.05 23.99
C GLN A 123 31.02 -11.84 22.80
N ALA A 124 30.34 -12.91 22.38
CA ALA A 124 29.26 -12.83 21.39
C ALA A 124 27.93 -12.42 22.01
N ARG A 125 27.75 -12.56 23.32
CA ARG A 125 26.52 -12.25 24.08
C ARG A 125 26.88 -11.64 25.43
N VAL A 126 25.94 -10.84 25.97
CA VAL A 126 26.06 -10.27 27.32
C VAL A 126 25.79 -11.38 28.35
N PRO A 127 26.58 -11.52 29.43
CA PRO A 127 26.25 -12.41 30.54
C PRO A 127 25.00 -11.87 31.26
N ILE A 128 24.10 -12.79 31.61
CA ILE A 128 22.88 -12.45 32.36
C ILE A 128 23.11 -12.79 33.83
N PRO A 129 22.82 -11.87 34.75
CA PRO A 129 22.85 -12.14 36.19
C PRO A 129 21.91 -13.28 36.57
N VAL A 130 22.30 -14.06 37.58
CA VAL A 130 21.53 -15.24 38.04
C VAL A 130 20.16 -14.81 38.61
N ASP A 131 20.09 -13.65 39.20
CA ASP A 131 18.90 -13.04 39.82
C ASP A 131 18.09 -12.18 38.86
N PHE A 132 18.36 -12.25 37.55
CA PHE A 132 17.62 -11.44 36.57
C PHE A 132 16.15 -11.85 36.56
N PRO A 133 15.20 -10.89 36.69
CA PRO A 133 13.81 -11.19 37.02
C PRO A 133 12.97 -11.76 35.87
N LEU A 134 13.49 -11.81 34.65
CA LEU A 134 12.76 -12.28 33.47
C LEU A 134 13.12 -13.73 33.12
N GLN A 135 12.16 -14.44 32.50
CA GLN A 135 12.37 -15.78 31.96
C GLN A 135 13.10 -15.73 30.63
N ASN A 136 14.06 -16.62 30.43
CA ASN A 136 14.78 -16.74 29.18
C ASN A 136 13.90 -17.39 28.10
N PHE A 137 13.61 -16.69 27.03
CA PHE A 137 12.76 -17.19 25.94
C PHE A 137 13.48 -18.19 25.02
N TRP A 138 14.80 -18.35 25.13
CA TRP A 138 15.57 -19.37 24.41
C TRP A 138 15.31 -20.80 24.93
N ASP A 139 14.67 -20.93 26.05
CA ASP A 139 14.30 -22.23 26.61
C ASP A 139 13.17 -22.92 25.83
N PHE A 140 12.46 -22.13 24.95
CA PHE A 140 11.45 -22.67 24.05
C PHE A 140 12.06 -23.16 22.72
N PRO A 141 11.71 -24.38 22.25
CA PRO A 141 12.11 -24.86 20.93
C PRO A 141 11.69 -23.89 19.82
N THR A 142 12.62 -23.52 18.96
CA THR A 142 12.36 -22.52 17.91
C THR A 142 12.58 -23.05 16.50
N LEU A 143 11.69 -22.69 15.58
CA LEU A 143 11.83 -22.87 14.15
C LEU A 143 12.10 -21.53 13.49
N SER A 144 13.29 -21.31 12.92
CA SER A 144 13.63 -20.05 12.25
C SER A 144 13.04 -19.99 10.85
N LEU A 145 11.94 -19.26 10.71
CA LEU A 145 11.21 -19.13 9.46
C LEU A 145 12.03 -18.42 8.37
N ASP A 146 12.73 -17.37 8.72
CA ASP A 146 13.55 -16.57 7.81
C ASP A 146 14.78 -17.32 7.26
N ARG A 147 15.24 -18.37 7.94
CA ARG A 147 16.33 -19.22 7.45
C ARG A 147 15.85 -20.27 6.48
N PHE A 148 14.78 -20.95 6.84
CA PHE A 148 14.38 -22.13 6.08
C PHE A 148 13.57 -21.78 4.81
N CYS A 149 13.06 -20.55 4.66
CA CYS A 149 12.38 -20.12 3.46
C CYS A 149 13.32 -19.78 2.28
N TYR A 150 14.62 -19.69 2.51
CA TYR A 150 15.57 -19.13 1.55
C TYR A 150 15.62 -19.83 0.18
N ASP A 151 15.62 -21.15 0.17
CA ASP A 151 15.82 -22.02 -1.00
C ASP A 151 14.56 -22.78 -1.42
N LYS A 152 13.41 -22.46 -0.83
CA LYS A 152 12.16 -23.17 -1.05
C LYS A 152 11.13 -22.30 -1.76
N THR A 153 10.21 -22.96 -2.45
CA THR A 153 8.99 -22.31 -2.92
C THR A 153 8.08 -21.98 -1.75
N THR A 154 7.20 -20.99 -1.91
CA THR A 154 6.23 -20.62 -0.87
C THR A 154 5.43 -21.83 -0.40
N LYS A 155 4.94 -22.67 -1.31
CA LYS A 155 4.16 -23.86 -0.97
C LYS A 155 4.94 -24.87 -0.12
N GLU A 156 6.20 -25.15 -0.48
CA GLU A 156 7.07 -26.03 0.29
C GLU A 156 7.36 -25.46 1.68
N ALA A 157 7.63 -24.16 1.74
CA ALA A 157 7.91 -23.48 3.01
C ALA A 157 6.68 -23.47 3.93
N VAL A 158 5.49 -23.20 3.40
CA VAL A 158 4.22 -23.25 4.16
C VAL A 158 3.96 -24.67 4.67
N LYS A 159 4.08 -25.68 3.81
CA LYS A 159 3.90 -27.08 4.20
C LYS A 159 4.85 -27.46 5.33
N MET A 160 6.15 -27.16 5.19
CA MET A 160 7.14 -27.45 6.22
C MET A 160 6.86 -26.68 7.52
N ALA A 161 6.41 -25.44 7.45
CA ALA A 161 6.03 -24.68 8.63
C ALA A 161 4.84 -25.34 9.33
N GLN A 162 3.79 -25.68 8.59
CA GLN A 162 2.59 -26.36 9.12
C GLN A 162 2.91 -27.70 9.78
N GLU A 163 3.77 -28.52 9.14
CA GLU A 163 4.20 -29.81 9.69
C GLU A 163 5.04 -29.67 10.97
N ASN A 164 5.70 -28.54 11.17
CA ASN A 164 6.58 -28.31 12.31
C ASN A 164 6.00 -27.34 13.36
N VAL A 165 4.88 -26.69 13.08
CA VAL A 165 4.17 -25.89 14.07
C VAL A 165 3.48 -26.82 15.06
N SER A 166 3.82 -26.71 16.35
CA SER A 166 3.14 -27.37 17.45
C SER A 166 2.91 -26.36 18.57
N GLU A 167 2.09 -26.69 19.54
CA GLU A 167 1.86 -25.83 20.70
C GLU A 167 3.14 -25.48 21.47
N ASP A 168 4.15 -26.35 21.38
CA ASP A 168 5.41 -26.22 22.09
C ASP A 168 6.54 -25.58 21.27
N LYS A 169 6.33 -25.32 19.96
CA LYS A 169 7.34 -24.71 19.09
C LYS A 169 7.01 -23.27 18.76
N VAL A 170 8.03 -22.44 18.82
CA VAL A 170 7.94 -21.01 18.51
C VAL A 170 8.50 -20.74 17.12
N LEU A 171 7.74 -20.06 16.27
CA LEU A 171 8.25 -19.54 15.00
C LEU A 171 9.12 -18.33 15.29
N HIS A 172 10.37 -18.36 14.84
CA HIS A 172 11.31 -17.26 15.03
C HIS A 172 11.53 -16.53 13.72
N VAL A 173 11.30 -15.22 13.72
CA VAL A 173 11.44 -14.35 12.57
C VAL A 173 12.11 -13.02 12.93
N HIS A 174 12.82 -12.42 11.97
CA HIS A 174 13.35 -11.08 12.07
C HIS A 174 12.62 -10.18 11.06
N PRO A 175 11.87 -9.18 11.47
CA PRO A 175 11.12 -8.31 10.56
C PRO A 175 11.94 -7.74 9.39
N ASP A 176 13.24 -7.55 9.58
CA ASP A 176 14.15 -7.05 8.53
C ASP A 176 14.19 -7.89 7.25
N TRP A 177 13.91 -9.20 7.36
CA TRP A 177 13.97 -10.16 6.25
C TRP A 177 12.60 -10.47 5.65
N LEU A 178 11.54 -9.76 6.06
CA LEU A 178 10.19 -10.01 5.59
C LEU A 178 10.07 -10.03 4.06
N PHE A 179 10.68 -9.05 3.38
CA PHE A 179 10.63 -8.90 1.93
C PHE A 179 11.96 -9.17 1.21
N LYS A 180 13.07 -9.22 1.94
CA LYS A 180 14.42 -9.29 1.33
C LYS A 180 15.20 -10.49 1.84
N LYS A 181 15.78 -11.24 0.90
CA LYS A 181 16.81 -12.24 1.24
C LYS A 181 18.03 -11.55 1.82
N GLY A 182 18.52 -12.06 2.95
CA GLY A 182 19.79 -11.62 3.51
C GLY A 182 20.98 -12.09 2.66
N LYS A 183 21.97 -11.22 2.48
CA LYS A 183 23.22 -11.59 1.82
C LYS A 183 24.03 -12.63 2.61
N PHE A 184 23.84 -12.63 3.91
CA PHE A 184 24.52 -13.55 4.84
C PHE A 184 23.51 -14.43 5.55
N ASN A 185 23.91 -15.66 5.84
CA ASN A 185 23.13 -16.66 6.55
C ASN A 185 21.81 -17.05 5.88
N HIS A 186 21.65 -16.80 4.59
CA HIS A 186 20.49 -17.23 3.80
C HIS A 186 19.16 -16.95 4.49
N ARG A 187 18.88 -15.68 4.83
CA ARG A 187 17.66 -15.28 5.53
C ARG A 187 16.62 -14.70 4.60
N GLY A 188 15.35 -14.93 4.88
CA GLY A 188 14.20 -14.41 4.15
C GLY A 188 14.22 -14.68 2.64
N PRO A 189 13.29 -14.13 1.85
CA PRO A 189 12.07 -13.46 2.30
C PRO A 189 11.02 -14.47 2.77
N TYR A 190 10.17 -14.09 3.71
CA TYR A 190 9.15 -14.98 4.24
C TYR A 190 7.75 -14.34 4.33
N TYR A 191 7.55 -13.19 3.69
CA TYR A 191 6.26 -12.50 3.72
C TYR A 191 5.10 -13.40 3.27
N GLU A 192 5.23 -14.03 2.11
CA GLU A 192 4.19 -14.90 1.56
C GLU A 192 3.95 -16.14 2.44
N VAL A 193 5.02 -16.72 2.99
CA VAL A 193 4.91 -17.88 3.87
C VAL A 193 4.18 -17.51 5.16
N LEU A 194 4.52 -16.39 5.77
CA LEU A 194 3.87 -15.92 6.98
C LEU A 194 2.40 -15.55 6.72
N ARG A 195 2.10 -14.94 5.59
CA ARG A 195 0.75 -14.59 5.16
C ARG A 195 -0.14 -15.83 5.00
N GLU A 196 0.33 -16.84 4.27
CA GLU A 196 -0.40 -18.10 4.09
C GLU A 196 -0.54 -18.87 5.40
N LEU A 197 0.53 -18.92 6.19
CA LEU A 197 0.53 -19.61 7.48
C LEU A 197 -0.47 -18.99 8.47
N LEU A 198 -0.61 -17.69 8.45
CA LEU A 198 -1.56 -16.95 9.30
C LEU A 198 -2.96 -16.83 8.68
N ASP A 199 -3.18 -17.42 7.50
CA ASP A 199 -4.45 -17.30 6.77
C ASP A 199 -4.90 -15.83 6.65
N VAL A 200 -3.93 -14.94 6.38
CA VAL A 200 -4.20 -13.52 6.14
C VAL A 200 -4.62 -13.33 4.69
N ASP A 201 -5.82 -12.86 4.52
CA ASP A 201 -6.43 -12.71 3.23
C ASP A 201 -5.89 -11.47 2.51
N GLU A 202 -5.18 -11.67 1.40
CA GLU A 202 -4.66 -10.58 0.56
C GLU A 202 -5.79 -9.67 0.07
N GLU A 203 -6.97 -10.23 -0.15
CA GLU A 203 -8.14 -9.46 -0.58
C GLU A 203 -8.55 -8.39 0.42
N LEU A 204 -8.39 -8.64 1.72
CA LEU A 204 -8.72 -7.67 2.75
C LEU A 204 -7.69 -6.55 2.88
N GLU A 205 -6.43 -6.78 2.50
CA GLU A 205 -5.40 -5.74 2.45
C GLU A 205 -5.64 -4.74 1.32
N GLU A 206 -6.26 -5.19 0.25
CA GLU A 206 -6.57 -4.38 -0.93
C GLU A 206 -7.88 -3.61 -0.80
N LEU A 207 -8.60 -3.81 0.31
CA LEU A 207 -9.85 -3.12 0.59
C LEU A 207 -9.61 -1.75 1.22
N ALA A 208 -10.24 -0.76 0.63
CA ALA A 208 -10.40 0.56 1.23
C ALA A 208 -11.74 0.62 1.97
N VAL A 209 -11.70 0.80 3.29
CA VAL A 209 -12.91 1.03 4.09
C VAL A 209 -13.03 2.52 4.35
N ARG A 210 -14.11 3.13 3.88
CA ARG A 210 -14.37 4.57 4.06
C ARG A 210 -15.61 4.79 4.92
N LYS A 211 -15.47 5.62 5.95
CA LYS A 211 -16.62 6.10 6.72
C LYS A 211 -17.40 7.13 5.92
N LYS A 212 -18.70 6.95 5.78
CA LYS A 212 -19.59 7.88 5.10
C LYS A 212 -20.81 8.15 5.96
N GLY A 213 -20.80 9.29 6.66
CA GLY A 213 -21.79 9.54 7.71
C GLY A 213 -21.68 8.53 8.84
N PHE A 214 -22.74 7.78 9.09
CA PHE A 214 -22.83 6.77 10.17
C PHE A 214 -22.50 5.34 9.71
N ILE A 215 -22.18 5.12 8.42
CA ILE A 215 -21.83 3.82 7.86
C ILE A 215 -20.38 3.72 7.39
N LYS A 216 -19.86 2.49 7.37
CA LYS A 216 -18.59 2.12 6.75
C LYS A 216 -18.85 1.40 5.43
N ILE A 217 -18.28 1.91 4.33
CA ILE A 217 -18.38 1.30 3.01
C ILE A 217 -17.01 0.71 2.66
N GLY A 218 -17.00 -0.60 2.42
CA GLY A 218 -15.84 -1.33 1.91
C GLY A 218 -15.88 -1.41 0.38
N ARG A 219 -14.73 -1.28 -0.26
CA ARG A 219 -14.51 -1.54 -1.69
C ARG A 219 -13.05 -1.90 -1.91
N TYR A 220 -12.73 -2.51 -3.03
CA TYR A 220 -11.33 -2.58 -3.44
C TYR A 220 -10.72 -1.19 -3.58
N SER A 221 -9.45 -1.04 -3.25
CA SER A 221 -8.73 0.21 -3.48
C SER A 221 -8.77 0.56 -4.98
N GLU A 222 -8.63 1.85 -5.30
CA GLU A 222 -8.85 2.35 -6.66
C GLU A 222 -8.01 1.64 -7.72
N GLN A 223 -6.81 1.22 -7.36
CA GLN A 223 -5.90 0.48 -8.23
C GLN A 223 -6.33 -0.98 -8.49
N PHE A 224 -7.03 -1.62 -7.55
CA PHE A 224 -7.42 -3.03 -7.66
C PHE A 224 -8.88 -3.23 -8.03
N GLU A 225 -9.74 -2.22 -7.86
CA GLU A 225 -11.19 -2.32 -8.14
C GLU A 225 -11.50 -2.83 -9.56
N TYR A 226 -10.60 -2.58 -10.50
CA TYR A 226 -10.80 -2.90 -11.92
C TYR A 226 -10.04 -4.14 -12.40
N ILE A 227 -9.02 -4.57 -11.68
CA ILE A 227 -8.15 -5.68 -12.09
C ILE A 227 -8.36 -6.96 -11.29
N LYS A 228 -8.90 -6.88 -10.07
CA LYS A 228 -9.14 -8.05 -9.23
C LYS A 228 -10.51 -8.65 -9.43
N ASP A 229 -10.57 -9.97 -9.45
CA ASP A 229 -11.82 -10.70 -9.37
C ASP A 229 -12.42 -10.57 -7.97
N VAL A 230 -13.73 -10.37 -7.91
CA VAL A 230 -14.39 -10.15 -6.63
C VAL A 230 -14.68 -11.49 -5.96
N ASN A 231 -14.18 -11.68 -4.76
CA ASN A 231 -14.59 -12.80 -3.93
C ASN A 231 -16.00 -12.53 -3.37
N LEU A 232 -16.95 -13.37 -3.74
CA LEU A 232 -18.33 -13.28 -3.33
C LEU A 232 -18.70 -14.42 -2.36
N SER A 233 -17.70 -15.05 -1.73
CA SER A 233 -17.92 -16.10 -0.77
C SER A 233 -18.55 -15.57 0.54
N GLU A 234 -19.34 -16.40 1.19
CA GLU A 234 -19.90 -16.07 2.49
C GLU A 234 -18.81 -15.78 3.54
N ARG A 235 -17.69 -16.52 3.47
CA ARG A 235 -16.51 -16.30 4.31
C ARG A 235 -15.97 -14.89 4.15
N PHE A 236 -15.85 -14.39 2.92
CA PHE A 236 -15.40 -13.03 2.64
C PHE A 236 -16.35 -11.98 3.23
N PHE A 237 -17.66 -12.15 3.04
CA PHE A 237 -18.64 -11.23 3.62
C PHE A 237 -18.65 -11.24 5.14
N ASN A 238 -18.45 -12.39 5.78
CA ASN A 238 -18.31 -12.47 7.23
C ASN A 238 -17.08 -11.72 7.73
N LYS A 239 -15.93 -11.88 7.09
CA LYS A 239 -14.71 -11.10 7.40
C LYS A 239 -14.94 -9.58 7.25
N LEU A 240 -15.75 -9.14 6.29
CA LEU A 240 -16.12 -7.72 6.17
C LEU A 240 -17.01 -7.23 7.31
N LYS A 241 -17.94 -8.07 7.77
CA LYS A 241 -18.78 -7.77 8.94
C LYS A 241 -17.94 -7.66 10.21
N ASP A 242 -16.95 -8.53 10.40
CA ASP A 242 -16.02 -8.50 11.54
C ASP A 242 -15.18 -7.21 11.58
N ARG A 243 -15.01 -6.54 10.44
CA ARG A 243 -14.40 -5.19 10.32
C ARG A 243 -15.40 -4.04 10.43
N ASP A 244 -16.63 -4.33 10.86
CA ASP A 244 -17.72 -3.35 10.91
C ASP A 244 -18.03 -2.70 9.55
N VAL A 245 -17.83 -3.38 8.44
CA VAL A 245 -18.24 -2.89 7.12
C VAL A 245 -19.76 -3.06 6.99
N ASP A 246 -20.45 -1.96 6.76
CA ASP A 246 -21.91 -1.94 6.65
C ASP A 246 -22.42 -2.24 5.23
N VAL A 247 -21.64 -1.81 4.23
CA VAL A 247 -21.95 -2.01 2.80
C VAL A 247 -20.66 -2.31 2.05
N PHE A 248 -20.61 -3.36 1.26
CA PHE A 248 -19.54 -3.63 0.33
C PHE A 248 -19.97 -3.26 -1.09
N THR A 249 -19.09 -2.64 -1.87
CA THR A 249 -19.37 -2.28 -3.26
C THR A 249 -18.26 -2.73 -4.20
N PHE A 250 -18.65 -3.20 -5.38
CA PHE A 250 -17.79 -3.64 -6.44
C PHE A 250 -18.42 -3.39 -7.82
N ILE A 251 -17.65 -3.54 -8.88
CA ILE A 251 -18.12 -3.40 -10.26
C ILE A 251 -18.14 -4.75 -10.98
N GLU A 252 -19.04 -4.86 -11.96
CA GLU A 252 -19.06 -5.95 -12.91
C GLU A 252 -17.97 -5.74 -13.97
N ARG A 253 -17.16 -6.78 -14.24
CA ARG A 253 -16.04 -6.74 -15.19
C ARG A 253 -16.44 -7.38 -16.53
N SER A 254 -17.47 -6.83 -17.17
CA SER A 254 -18.05 -7.39 -18.40
C SER A 254 -17.14 -7.33 -19.64
N TRP A 255 -16.10 -6.51 -19.63
CA TRP A 255 -15.15 -6.37 -20.77
C TRP A 255 -14.12 -7.50 -20.89
N CYS A 256 -13.90 -8.29 -19.85
CA CYS A 256 -12.87 -9.34 -19.85
C CYS A 256 -13.42 -10.77 -19.90
N ASN A 257 -14.70 -10.96 -20.17
CA ASN A 257 -15.39 -12.27 -20.20
C ASN A 257 -15.15 -13.13 -18.94
N SER A 258 -14.58 -12.58 -17.90
CA SER A 258 -14.34 -13.26 -16.63
C SER A 258 -15.51 -13.02 -15.71
N LEU A 259 -16.12 -14.10 -15.30
CA LEU A 259 -17.14 -14.22 -14.27
C LEU A 259 -18.57 -13.86 -14.67
N THR A 260 -19.28 -14.88 -15.07
CA THR A 260 -20.71 -15.01 -14.78
C THR A 260 -20.86 -15.26 -13.27
N PHE A 261 -20.89 -14.23 -12.43
CA PHE A 261 -21.38 -14.42 -11.08
C PHE A 261 -22.92 -14.37 -11.11
N THR A 262 -23.53 -15.29 -10.42
CA THR A 262 -24.97 -15.25 -10.22
C THR A 262 -25.27 -14.10 -9.25
N SER A 263 -25.81 -12.99 -9.76
CA SER A 263 -26.22 -11.88 -8.92
C SER A 263 -27.31 -12.36 -7.96
N SER A 264 -27.14 -12.12 -6.68
CA SER A 264 -28.19 -12.34 -5.71
C SER A 264 -29.24 -11.23 -5.86
N ASP A 265 -30.52 -11.53 -5.88
CA ASP A 265 -31.63 -10.55 -5.87
C ASP A 265 -31.57 -9.59 -4.67
N LYS A 266 -30.77 -9.92 -3.66
CA LYS A 266 -30.52 -9.08 -2.48
C LYS A 266 -29.49 -7.96 -2.74
N TRP A 267 -28.79 -7.95 -3.88
CA TRP A 267 -27.79 -6.94 -4.18
C TRP A 267 -28.41 -5.76 -4.93
N ILE A 268 -28.01 -4.57 -4.55
CA ILE A 268 -28.50 -3.35 -5.19
C ILE A 268 -27.59 -3.01 -6.33
N LYS A 269 -28.18 -2.92 -7.53
CA LYS A 269 -27.49 -2.63 -8.79
C LYS A 269 -27.66 -1.16 -9.14
N THR A 270 -26.61 -0.50 -9.60
CA THR A 270 -26.65 0.85 -10.16
C THR A 270 -25.80 0.93 -11.41
N GLU A 271 -26.21 1.77 -12.36
CA GLU A 271 -25.37 2.06 -13.54
C GLU A 271 -24.11 2.81 -13.14
N ASP A 272 -23.00 2.41 -13.72
CA ASP A 272 -21.69 3.08 -13.65
C ASP A 272 -21.02 3.06 -15.02
N ASN A 273 -19.82 3.59 -15.16
CA ASN A 273 -19.06 3.52 -16.39
C ASN A 273 -17.57 3.71 -16.15
N ILE A 274 -16.79 3.31 -17.14
CA ILE A 274 -15.35 3.57 -17.21
C ILE A 274 -14.98 4.16 -18.57
N ALA A 275 -13.86 4.87 -18.64
CA ALA A 275 -13.21 5.22 -19.89
C ALA A 275 -12.28 4.07 -20.27
N LEU A 276 -12.59 3.38 -21.34
CA LEU A 276 -11.88 2.18 -21.81
C LEU A 276 -11.33 2.42 -23.21
N LEU A 277 -10.07 2.08 -23.41
CA LEU A 277 -9.40 2.10 -24.71
C LEU A 277 -9.02 0.66 -25.08
N GLN A 278 -9.55 0.17 -26.22
CA GLN A 278 -9.10 -1.09 -26.80
C GLN A 278 -7.82 -0.87 -27.61
N ILE A 279 -6.82 -1.67 -27.33
CA ILE A 279 -5.50 -1.59 -27.96
C ILE A 279 -5.23 -2.93 -28.67
N ASP A 280 -5.04 -2.89 -29.98
CA ASP A 280 -4.57 -4.02 -30.75
C ASP A 280 -3.09 -3.82 -31.12
N THR A 281 -2.79 -2.69 -31.78
CA THR A 281 -1.42 -2.26 -32.11
C THR A 281 -1.26 -0.76 -31.86
N PHE A 282 -0.04 -0.30 -31.68
CA PHE A 282 0.25 1.11 -31.55
C PHE A 282 -0.16 1.90 -32.82
N ASP A 283 0.17 1.39 -33.98
CA ASP A 283 -0.16 2.04 -35.27
C ASP A 283 -1.68 2.10 -35.47
N GLY A 284 -2.41 1.03 -35.15
CA GLY A 284 -3.87 1.03 -35.21
C GLY A 284 -4.52 2.07 -34.29
N TRP A 285 -3.98 2.26 -33.08
CA TRP A 285 -4.40 3.34 -32.21
C TRP A 285 -4.02 4.71 -32.77
N TRP A 286 -2.79 4.87 -33.26
CA TRP A 286 -2.29 6.12 -33.83
C TRP A 286 -3.11 6.60 -35.01
N GLU A 287 -3.57 5.71 -35.86
CA GLU A 287 -4.46 6.03 -36.99
C GLU A 287 -5.86 6.47 -36.53
N LYS A 288 -6.40 5.80 -35.52
CA LYS A 288 -7.74 6.09 -34.97
C LYS A 288 -7.85 7.44 -34.27
N ILE A 289 -6.79 7.91 -33.61
CA ILE A 289 -6.81 9.22 -32.92
C ILE A 289 -6.79 10.37 -33.91
N GLY A 290 -7.48 11.48 -33.58
CA GLY A 290 -7.62 12.61 -34.48
C GLY A 290 -6.29 13.32 -34.79
N LYS A 291 -6.19 13.93 -35.99
CA LYS A 291 -5.00 14.70 -36.45
C LYS A 291 -4.51 15.71 -35.41
N LYS A 292 -5.43 16.39 -34.69
CA LYS A 292 -5.07 17.35 -33.62
C LYS A 292 -4.27 16.67 -32.50
N THR A 293 -4.69 15.48 -32.06
CA THR A 293 -4.01 14.73 -30.98
C THR A 293 -2.63 14.28 -31.44
N ARG A 294 -2.52 13.71 -32.66
CA ARG A 294 -1.21 13.36 -33.24
C ARG A 294 -0.26 14.58 -33.32
N ASN A 295 -0.79 15.74 -33.71
CA ASN A 295 0.00 16.96 -33.77
C ASN A 295 0.45 17.42 -32.37
N MET A 296 -0.35 17.17 -31.32
CA MET A 296 0.06 17.50 -29.94
C MET A 296 1.19 16.59 -29.45
N VAL A 297 1.18 15.29 -29.79
CA VAL A 297 2.31 14.39 -29.50
C VAL A 297 3.57 14.86 -30.21
N ARG A 298 3.50 15.09 -31.54
CA ARG A 298 4.65 15.60 -32.32
C ARG A 298 5.16 16.96 -31.82
N LYS A 299 4.25 17.84 -31.37
CA LYS A 299 4.61 19.12 -30.73
C LYS A 299 5.44 18.89 -29.48
N ALA A 300 4.99 17.96 -28.60
CA ALA A 300 5.73 17.64 -27.38
C ALA A 300 7.14 17.15 -27.68
N GLU A 301 7.27 16.19 -28.60
CA GLU A 301 8.56 15.64 -29.03
C GLU A 301 9.48 16.73 -29.60
N LYS A 302 8.95 17.58 -30.50
CA LYS A 302 9.71 18.73 -31.06
C LYS A 302 10.10 19.76 -30.00
N SER A 303 9.33 19.86 -28.91
CA SER A 303 9.65 20.73 -27.77
C SER A 303 10.62 20.10 -26.77
N GLY A 304 11.25 18.96 -27.15
CA GLY A 304 12.23 18.25 -26.32
C GLY A 304 11.64 17.37 -25.22
N VAL A 305 10.32 17.12 -25.22
CA VAL A 305 9.71 16.21 -24.25
C VAL A 305 9.97 14.76 -24.66
N ARG A 306 10.60 13.99 -23.78
CA ARG A 306 10.84 12.53 -23.95
C ARG A 306 10.10 11.77 -22.87
N ALA A 307 9.39 10.69 -23.26
CA ALA A 307 8.71 9.82 -22.31
C ALA A 307 9.31 8.43 -22.32
N GLU A 308 9.64 7.92 -21.14
CA GLU A 308 10.28 6.61 -20.94
C GLU A 308 9.79 5.92 -19.68
N ILE A 309 9.98 4.60 -19.58
CA ILE A 309 9.74 3.86 -18.35
C ILE A 309 10.79 4.30 -17.33
N VAL A 310 10.32 4.57 -16.11
CA VAL A 310 11.17 5.05 -15.01
C VAL A 310 11.05 4.09 -13.83
N GLU A 311 12.17 3.59 -13.36
CA GLU A 311 12.20 2.75 -12.16
C GLU A 311 11.86 3.56 -10.90
N PRO A 312 11.17 2.94 -9.93
CA PRO A 312 10.93 3.55 -8.63
C PRO A 312 12.22 4.05 -7.99
N SER A 313 12.29 5.34 -7.70
CA SER A 313 13.48 6.01 -7.18
C SER A 313 13.11 7.23 -6.33
N ASP A 314 14.03 7.70 -5.51
CA ASP A 314 13.87 8.95 -4.77
C ASP A 314 13.66 10.14 -5.72
N LYS A 315 14.34 10.16 -6.87
CA LYS A 315 14.17 11.20 -7.91
C LYS A 315 12.75 11.21 -8.47
N LEU A 316 12.16 10.03 -8.74
CA LEU A 316 10.76 9.92 -9.18
C LEU A 316 9.81 10.40 -8.08
N ALA A 317 10.02 9.96 -6.84
CA ALA A 317 9.17 10.36 -5.71
C ALA A 317 9.21 11.88 -5.47
N GLU A 318 10.37 12.50 -5.56
CA GLU A 318 10.51 13.96 -5.47
C GLU A 318 9.80 14.69 -6.61
N CYS A 319 9.86 14.16 -7.84
CA CYS A 319 9.13 14.71 -8.98
C CYS A 319 7.61 14.63 -8.76
N VAL A 320 7.10 13.44 -8.38
CA VAL A 320 5.67 13.25 -8.09
C VAL A 320 5.23 14.17 -6.97
N TRP A 321 6.00 14.28 -5.89
CA TRP A 321 5.73 15.17 -4.77
C TRP A 321 5.68 16.65 -5.21
N ARG A 322 6.63 17.08 -6.03
CA ARG A 322 6.67 18.44 -6.59
C ARG A 322 5.45 18.74 -7.46
N ILE A 323 5.03 17.77 -8.30
CA ILE A 323 3.81 17.89 -9.12
C ILE A 323 2.57 17.98 -8.23
N TYR A 324 2.49 17.21 -7.16
CA TYR A 324 1.38 17.23 -6.21
C TYR A 324 1.27 18.57 -5.47
N ASN A 325 2.40 19.14 -5.10
CA ASN A 325 2.48 20.34 -4.28
C ASN A 325 2.72 21.63 -5.06
N GLU A 326 2.69 21.59 -6.41
CA GLU A 326 2.85 22.79 -7.25
C GLU A 326 1.76 23.83 -7.02
N THR A 327 0.51 23.39 -6.84
CA THR A 327 -0.62 24.30 -6.64
C THR A 327 -1.79 23.60 -5.93
N PRO A 328 -2.45 24.27 -4.97
CA PRO A 328 -3.62 23.73 -4.30
C PRO A 328 -4.86 23.67 -5.20
N VAL A 329 -4.84 24.38 -6.34
CA VAL A 329 -5.98 24.44 -7.26
C VAL A 329 -5.54 24.13 -8.68
N ARG A 330 -6.10 23.07 -9.28
CA ARG A 330 -5.90 22.73 -10.70
C ARG A 330 -7.21 22.83 -11.46
N GLN A 331 -7.19 23.47 -12.63
CA GLN A 331 -8.38 23.67 -13.49
C GLN A 331 -9.59 24.23 -12.72
N GLY A 332 -9.33 25.17 -11.81
CA GLY A 332 -10.36 25.82 -11.02
C GLY A 332 -10.95 25.02 -9.86
N ARG A 333 -10.35 23.87 -9.49
CA ARG A 333 -10.80 22.99 -8.40
C ARG A 333 -9.68 22.70 -7.42
N ALA A 334 -10.06 22.43 -6.16
CA ALA A 334 -9.11 21.93 -5.17
C ALA A 334 -8.44 20.65 -5.67
N PHE A 335 -7.12 20.62 -5.61
CA PHE A 335 -6.33 19.48 -6.04
C PHE A 335 -6.14 18.50 -4.88
N SER A 336 -6.69 17.30 -5.02
CA SER A 336 -6.78 16.31 -3.93
C SER A 336 -5.43 15.79 -3.43
N HIS A 337 -4.37 15.93 -4.22
CA HIS A 337 -3.02 15.49 -3.84
C HIS A 337 -2.19 16.59 -3.18
N TYR A 338 -2.66 17.85 -3.22
CA TYR A 338 -1.94 18.94 -2.60
C TYR A 338 -1.82 18.77 -1.09
N GLY A 339 -0.64 19.04 -0.55
CA GLY A 339 -0.33 18.87 0.87
C GLY A 339 0.14 17.47 1.26
N GLN A 340 0.25 16.52 0.32
CA GLN A 340 0.84 15.21 0.62
C GLN A 340 2.33 15.35 0.97
N SER A 341 2.76 14.62 1.99
CA SER A 341 4.18 14.58 2.38
C SER A 341 5.00 13.77 1.38
N LEU A 342 6.29 14.09 1.27
CA LEU A 342 7.22 13.32 0.42
C LEU A 342 7.26 11.82 0.82
N GLU A 343 7.10 11.52 2.10
CA GLU A 343 7.08 10.14 2.59
C GLU A 343 5.85 9.38 2.11
N SER A 344 4.68 10.02 2.13
CA SER A 344 3.45 9.42 1.57
C SER A 344 3.61 9.15 0.07
N VAL A 345 4.27 10.05 -0.66
CA VAL A 345 4.54 9.87 -2.09
C VAL A 345 5.58 8.77 -2.33
N LYS A 346 6.63 8.68 -1.50
CA LYS A 346 7.58 7.56 -1.54
C LYS A 346 6.88 6.21 -1.33
N ASP A 347 5.92 6.15 -0.41
CA ASP A 347 5.13 4.93 -0.22
C ASP A 347 4.35 4.54 -1.49
N ILE A 348 3.73 5.49 -2.17
CA ILE A 348 3.05 5.26 -3.45
C ILE A 348 4.04 4.75 -4.52
N VAL A 349 5.20 5.38 -4.64
CA VAL A 349 6.17 5.06 -5.69
C VAL A 349 6.84 3.69 -5.48
N PHE A 350 7.18 3.35 -4.24
CA PHE A 350 7.92 2.13 -3.94
C PHE A 350 7.06 0.91 -3.60
N ASN A 351 5.83 1.12 -3.14
CA ASN A 351 5.01 0.04 -2.58
C ASN A 351 3.73 -0.26 -3.37
N THR A 352 3.46 0.44 -4.48
CA THR A 352 2.34 0.05 -5.36
C THR A 352 2.70 -1.24 -6.09
N LYS A 353 1.95 -2.30 -5.83
CA LYS A 353 2.15 -3.61 -6.48
C LYS A 353 1.78 -3.56 -7.97
N ASN A 354 2.44 -4.38 -8.79
CA ASN A 354 2.18 -4.52 -10.22
C ASN A 354 2.12 -3.18 -10.96
N CYS A 355 3.02 -2.27 -10.63
CA CYS A 355 3.00 -0.89 -11.09
C CYS A 355 4.23 -0.57 -11.94
N VAL A 356 4.00 0.17 -13.02
CA VAL A 356 5.05 0.79 -13.83
C VAL A 356 4.81 2.28 -13.90
N PHE A 357 5.87 3.05 -13.79
CA PHE A 357 5.85 4.49 -14.00
C PHE A 357 6.44 4.83 -15.37
N ILE A 358 5.80 5.77 -16.07
CA ILE A 358 6.34 6.42 -17.25
C ILE A 358 6.60 7.87 -16.86
N GLY A 359 7.83 8.31 -17.00
CA GLY A 359 8.24 9.69 -16.74
C GLY A 359 8.37 10.47 -18.04
N ALA A 360 8.01 11.75 -18.04
CA ALA A 360 8.31 12.69 -19.11
C ALA A 360 9.40 13.66 -18.67
N CYS A 361 10.47 13.75 -19.44
CA CYS A 361 11.57 14.65 -19.19
C CYS A 361 11.65 15.74 -20.25
N VAL A 362 12.04 16.95 -19.84
CA VAL A 362 12.49 18.05 -20.70
C VAL A 362 13.93 18.32 -20.29
N GLU A 363 14.87 18.15 -21.21
CA GLU A 363 16.28 18.06 -20.88
C GLU A 363 16.51 16.92 -19.88
N GLU A 364 16.98 17.22 -18.67
CA GLU A 364 17.15 16.22 -17.59
C GLU A 364 16.10 16.35 -16.48
N GLU A 365 15.20 17.34 -16.57
CA GLU A 365 14.15 17.56 -15.59
C GLU A 365 12.95 16.62 -15.83
N LEU A 366 12.59 15.80 -14.86
CA LEU A 366 11.36 15.01 -14.87
C LEU A 366 10.17 15.95 -14.59
N VAL A 367 9.32 16.18 -15.60
CA VAL A 367 8.27 17.21 -15.59
C VAL A 367 6.84 16.66 -15.57
N GLY A 368 6.70 15.34 -15.73
CA GLY A 368 5.40 14.66 -15.69
C GLY A 368 5.55 13.17 -15.53
N PHE A 369 4.46 12.50 -15.17
CA PHE A 369 4.44 11.05 -15.02
C PHE A 369 3.07 10.44 -15.31
N ILE A 370 3.07 9.16 -15.64
CA ILE A 370 1.92 8.25 -15.60
C ILE A 370 2.23 7.12 -14.62
N GLN A 371 1.22 6.70 -13.87
CA GLN A 371 1.24 5.48 -13.10
C GLN A 371 0.28 4.47 -13.73
N LEU A 372 0.82 3.31 -14.13
CA LEU A 372 0.10 2.19 -14.69
C LEU A 372 0.10 1.02 -13.73
N VAL A 373 -1.07 0.44 -13.45
CA VAL A 373 -1.19 -0.78 -12.64
C VAL A 373 -1.73 -1.90 -13.53
N TYR A 374 -1.03 -3.03 -13.53
CA TYR A 374 -1.29 -4.14 -14.42
C TYR A 374 -2.20 -5.18 -13.80
N GLY A 375 -3.21 -5.59 -14.56
CA GLY A 375 -3.94 -6.85 -14.44
C GLY A 375 -3.66 -7.75 -15.63
N ASP A 376 -4.36 -8.88 -15.75
CA ASP A 376 -4.08 -9.88 -16.79
C ASP A 376 -4.17 -9.33 -18.23
N ASN A 377 -5.30 -8.76 -18.60
CA ASN A 377 -5.55 -8.19 -19.92
C ASN A 377 -5.87 -6.69 -19.90
N LEU A 378 -5.85 -6.08 -18.72
CA LEU A 378 -6.22 -4.69 -18.48
C LEU A 378 -5.08 -3.97 -17.79
N VAL A 379 -4.74 -2.81 -18.30
CA VAL A 379 -3.88 -1.85 -17.61
C VAL A 379 -4.74 -0.69 -17.12
N VAL A 380 -4.60 -0.34 -15.85
CA VAL A 380 -5.30 0.80 -15.23
C VAL A 380 -4.35 1.97 -15.12
N MET A 381 -4.63 3.05 -15.81
CA MET A 381 -3.96 4.33 -15.61
C MET A 381 -4.58 5.03 -14.40
N THR A 382 -3.90 4.96 -13.27
CA THR A 382 -4.38 5.56 -12.03
C THR A 382 -4.16 7.06 -12.02
N GLN A 383 -3.07 7.52 -12.64
CA GLN A 383 -2.70 8.94 -12.70
C GLN A 383 -1.97 9.27 -14.01
N ILE A 384 -2.20 10.48 -14.50
CA ILE A 384 -1.41 11.16 -15.52
C ILE A 384 -1.34 12.63 -15.13
N LEU A 385 -0.17 13.12 -14.79
CA LEU A 385 0.05 14.45 -14.25
C LEU A 385 1.36 15.05 -14.76
N SER A 386 1.37 16.36 -14.92
CA SER A 386 2.56 17.13 -15.26
C SER A 386 2.58 18.48 -14.57
N LEU A 387 3.73 19.09 -14.44
CA LEU A 387 3.90 20.46 -13.96
C LEU A 387 3.17 21.45 -14.89
N GLN A 388 2.48 22.42 -14.32
CA GLN A 388 1.66 23.40 -15.09
C GLN A 388 2.54 24.25 -16.01
N LYS A 389 3.75 24.58 -15.57
CA LYS A 389 4.71 25.38 -16.39
C LYS A 389 5.07 24.72 -17.73
N TYR A 390 4.75 23.42 -17.92
CA TYR A 390 5.02 22.68 -19.15
C TYR A 390 3.75 22.25 -19.91
N TRP A 391 2.57 22.75 -19.54
CA TRP A 391 1.32 22.38 -20.22
C TRP A 391 1.26 22.79 -21.68
N ASP A 392 1.90 23.92 -22.02
CA ASP A 392 2.06 24.40 -23.40
C ASP A 392 2.83 23.41 -24.28
N LYS A 393 3.72 22.59 -23.71
CA LYS A 393 4.50 21.53 -24.38
C LYS A 393 3.72 20.22 -24.57
N ALA A 394 2.45 20.15 -24.19
CA ALA A 394 1.60 18.97 -24.35
C ALA A 394 2.15 17.67 -23.73
N VAL A 395 2.82 17.75 -22.59
CA VAL A 395 3.46 16.64 -21.89
C VAL A 395 2.56 15.43 -21.71
N ASN A 396 1.29 15.63 -21.32
CA ASN A 396 0.36 14.50 -21.10
C ASN A 396 0.02 13.73 -22.39
N ASN A 397 0.18 14.33 -23.57
CA ASN A 397 -0.07 13.65 -24.83
C ASN A 397 1.06 12.67 -25.16
N VAL A 398 2.32 13.03 -24.96
CA VAL A 398 3.45 12.12 -25.19
C VAL A 398 3.50 11.03 -24.11
N LEU A 399 3.17 11.37 -22.86
CA LEU A 399 3.05 10.37 -21.78
C LEU A 399 2.01 9.29 -22.12
N LEU A 400 0.83 9.70 -22.61
CA LEU A 400 -0.21 8.75 -22.99
C LEU A 400 0.19 7.93 -24.22
N SER A 401 0.84 8.55 -25.21
CA SER A 401 1.38 7.84 -26.37
C SER A 401 2.33 6.73 -25.94
N LYS A 402 3.25 7.03 -25.01
CA LYS A 402 4.16 6.03 -24.45
C LYS A 402 3.44 4.94 -23.63
N ALA A 403 2.38 5.31 -22.92
CA ALA A 403 1.57 4.32 -22.18
C ALA A 403 0.90 3.31 -23.14
N VAL A 404 0.38 3.77 -24.28
CA VAL A 404 -0.18 2.88 -25.30
C VAL A 404 0.89 1.95 -25.91
N GLU A 405 2.07 2.50 -26.21
CA GLU A 405 3.21 1.71 -26.69
C GLU A 405 3.61 0.59 -25.70
N VAL A 406 3.71 0.95 -24.40
CA VAL A 406 4.03 -0.01 -23.33
C VAL A 406 2.94 -1.09 -23.19
N CYS A 407 1.65 -0.70 -23.26
CA CYS A 407 0.55 -1.66 -23.22
C CYS A 407 0.59 -2.64 -24.42
N THR A 408 0.89 -2.12 -25.61
CA THR A 408 1.02 -2.94 -26.85
C THR A 408 2.15 -3.95 -26.73
N SER A 409 3.33 -3.50 -26.27
CA SER A 409 4.51 -4.36 -26.09
C SER A 409 4.27 -5.46 -25.05
N GLY A 410 3.42 -5.21 -24.05
CA GLY A 410 3.02 -6.16 -23.02
C GLY A 410 1.82 -7.04 -23.41
N ASN A 411 1.33 -6.99 -24.66
CA ASN A 411 0.13 -7.71 -25.13
C ASN A 411 -1.15 -7.43 -24.32
N HIS A 412 -1.27 -6.27 -23.68
CA HIS A 412 -2.49 -5.89 -22.98
C HIS A 412 -3.52 -5.31 -23.94
N LYS A 413 -4.72 -5.89 -23.93
CA LYS A 413 -5.81 -5.50 -24.84
C LYS A 413 -6.56 -4.23 -24.43
N TRP A 414 -6.49 -3.86 -23.17
CA TRP A 414 -7.30 -2.79 -22.63
C TRP A 414 -6.48 -1.81 -21.77
N LEU A 415 -6.67 -0.51 -22.00
CA LEU A 415 -6.21 0.56 -21.13
C LEU A 415 -7.41 1.31 -20.57
N MET A 416 -7.50 1.42 -19.27
CA MET A 416 -8.61 2.07 -18.56
C MET A 416 -8.12 3.33 -17.87
N TYR A 417 -8.93 4.40 -17.94
CA TYR A 417 -8.62 5.67 -17.28
C TYR A 417 -9.84 6.25 -16.54
N GLY A 418 -10.16 5.69 -15.38
CA GLY A 418 -11.23 6.18 -14.52
C GLY A 418 -12.60 6.25 -15.19
N ARG A 419 -13.50 7.07 -14.66
CA ARG A 419 -14.86 7.30 -15.19
C ARG A 419 -14.90 8.36 -16.28
N MET A 420 -15.95 8.36 -17.11
CA MET A 420 -16.16 9.30 -18.20
C MET A 420 -17.64 9.73 -18.34
N GLY A 421 -17.90 10.96 -18.70
CA GLY A 421 -19.27 11.48 -18.93
C GLY A 421 -20.09 11.68 -17.65
N LYS A 422 -21.36 11.26 -17.63
CA LYS A 422 -22.21 11.35 -16.43
C LYS A 422 -21.49 10.66 -15.26
N GLY A 423 -21.12 11.43 -14.23
CA GLY A 423 -20.29 10.97 -13.12
C GLY A 423 -18.81 11.37 -13.19
N SER A 424 -18.30 11.80 -14.35
CA SER A 424 -17.05 12.55 -14.46
C SER A 424 -17.29 14.01 -14.02
N ASN A 425 -16.33 14.55 -13.32
CA ASN A 425 -16.41 15.93 -12.83
C ASN A 425 -15.60 16.90 -13.70
N HIS A 426 -15.03 16.42 -14.79
CA HIS A 426 -14.00 17.10 -15.56
C HIS A 426 -14.28 17.05 -17.07
N PRO A 427 -15.12 17.97 -17.63
CA PRO A 427 -15.41 17.98 -19.06
C PRO A 427 -14.15 18.07 -19.94
N SER A 428 -13.14 18.82 -19.50
CA SER A 428 -11.84 18.91 -20.18
C SER A 428 -11.08 17.58 -20.21
N LEU A 429 -11.16 16.82 -19.10
CA LEU A 429 -10.56 15.50 -19.01
C LEU A 429 -11.32 14.47 -19.86
N ASP A 430 -12.65 14.53 -19.88
CA ASP A 430 -13.46 13.67 -20.75
C ASP A 430 -13.11 13.93 -22.22
N LYS A 431 -12.98 15.20 -22.60
CA LYS A 431 -12.54 15.57 -23.95
C LYS A 431 -11.14 15.09 -24.29
N PHE A 432 -10.21 15.12 -23.31
CA PHE A 432 -8.87 14.56 -23.47
C PHE A 432 -8.95 13.04 -23.72
N LYS A 433 -9.77 12.31 -22.94
CA LYS A 433 -9.97 10.87 -23.12
C LYS A 433 -10.54 10.56 -24.51
N GLU A 434 -11.63 11.23 -24.92
CA GLU A 434 -12.24 11.05 -26.24
C GLU A 434 -11.23 11.29 -27.36
N ASN A 435 -10.47 12.37 -27.31
CA ASN A 435 -9.48 12.74 -28.30
C ASN A 435 -8.36 11.69 -28.43
N ASN A 436 -8.11 10.91 -27.38
CA ASN A 436 -7.12 9.86 -27.33
C ASN A 436 -7.72 8.45 -27.53
N GLY A 437 -8.97 8.37 -27.98
CA GLY A 437 -9.61 7.11 -28.38
C GLY A 437 -10.29 6.33 -27.27
N PHE A 438 -10.36 6.86 -26.04
CA PHE A 438 -11.14 6.23 -25.00
C PHE A 438 -12.63 6.36 -25.27
N VAL A 439 -13.36 5.29 -25.05
CA VAL A 439 -14.81 5.26 -25.13
C VAL A 439 -15.42 5.06 -23.75
N ARG A 440 -16.62 5.60 -23.59
CA ARG A 440 -17.41 5.36 -22.39
C ARG A 440 -17.97 3.94 -22.44
N TYR A 441 -17.50 3.09 -21.55
CA TYR A 441 -17.98 1.72 -21.42
C TYR A 441 -18.95 1.63 -20.23
N PRO A 442 -20.25 1.31 -20.47
CA PRO A 442 -21.23 1.16 -19.40
C PRO A 442 -20.98 -0.14 -18.64
N LEU A 443 -21.15 -0.10 -17.32
CA LEU A 443 -21.04 -1.26 -16.46
C LEU A 443 -21.99 -1.13 -15.26
N ASN A 444 -22.12 -2.21 -14.51
CA ASN A 444 -22.94 -2.23 -13.30
C ASN A 444 -22.05 -2.16 -12.07
N ARG A 445 -22.49 -1.37 -11.11
CA ARG A 445 -21.95 -1.34 -9.75
C ARG A 445 -22.94 -1.99 -8.80
N TYR A 446 -22.45 -2.90 -8.00
CA TYR A 446 -23.23 -3.64 -7.01
C TYR A 446 -22.92 -3.15 -5.60
N TYR A 447 -23.94 -3.21 -4.76
CA TYR A 447 -23.85 -2.91 -3.33
C TYR A 447 -24.44 -4.08 -2.55
N VAL A 448 -23.62 -4.69 -1.69
CA VAL A 448 -23.99 -5.78 -0.80
C VAL A 448 -24.18 -5.21 0.59
N VAL A 449 -25.38 -5.35 1.13
CA VAL A 449 -25.71 -4.91 2.49
C VAL A 449 -25.23 -5.94 3.49
N LEU A 450 -24.38 -5.54 4.43
CA LEU A 450 -23.75 -6.42 5.41
C LEU A 450 -24.31 -6.21 6.83
N SER A 451 -24.97 -5.06 7.10
CA SER A 451 -25.54 -4.74 8.41
C SER A 451 -26.91 -4.04 8.30
N GLY A 452 -27.68 -4.02 9.39
CA GLY A 452 -28.95 -3.29 9.45
C GLY A 452 -28.79 -1.79 9.18
N LYS A 453 -27.70 -1.17 9.68
CA LYS A 453 -27.35 0.23 9.40
C LYS A 453 -27.06 0.44 7.90
N GLY A 454 -26.35 -0.50 7.28
CA GLY A 454 -26.10 -0.51 5.85
C GLY A 454 -27.40 -0.55 5.05
N GLY A 455 -28.35 -1.39 5.44
CA GLY A 455 -29.67 -1.50 4.82
C GLY A 455 -30.44 -0.19 4.85
N LEU A 456 -30.51 0.45 6.03
CA LEU A 456 -31.14 1.76 6.19
C LEU A 456 -30.46 2.82 5.33
N ALA A 457 -29.13 2.87 5.37
CA ALA A 457 -28.36 3.84 4.58
C ALA A 457 -28.56 3.67 3.07
N VAL A 458 -28.68 2.44 2.60
CA VAL A 458 -28.95 2.16 1.19
C VAL A 458 -30.36 2.59 0.80
N LYS A 459 -31.38 2.29 1.61
CA LYS A 459 -32.76 2.77 1.39
C LYS A 459 -32.81 4.31 1.31
N LEU A 460 -32.05 5.01 2.15
CA LEU A 460 -31.94 6.47 2.15
C LEU A 460 -30.99 7.01 1.05
N GLY A 461 -30.42 6.15 0.22
CA GLY A 461 -29.50 6.53 -0.84
C GLY A 461 -28.11 6.97 -0.37
N PHE A 462 -27.72 6.76 0.91
CA PHE A 462 -26.41 7.16 1.45
C PHE A 462 -25.23 6.42 0.85
N HIS A 463 -25.42 5.27 0.19
CA HIS A 463 -24.42 4.53 -0.57
C HIS A 463 -23.95 5.28 -1.83
N ARG A 464 -24.85 6.05 -2.47
CA ARG A 464 -24.55 6.83 -3.70
C ARG A 464 -23.69 8.04 -3.38
N GLN A 465 -22.95 8.54 -4.36
CA GLN A 465 -22.26 9.81 -4.20
C GLN A 465 -23.27 10.96 -3.97
N PHE A 466 -22.89 11.96 -3.18
CA PHE A 466 -23.76 13.08 -2.86
C PHE A 466 -24.34 13.75 -4.13
N ARG A 467 -23.54 13.85 -5.18
CA ARG A 467 -23.94 14.42 -6.47
C ARG A 467 -25.00 13.63 -7.21
N ASP A 468 -25.02 12.31 -7.06
CA ASP A 468 -26.00 11.45 -7.72
C ASP A 468 -27.40 11.56 -7.07
N ARG A 469 -27.47 12.22 -5.91
CA ARG A 469 -28.71 12.52 -5.18
C ARG A 469 -29.30 13.88 -5.55
N ILE A 470 -28.49 14.77 -6.15
CA ILE A 470 -28.90 16.11 -6.50
C ILE A 470 -29.62 16.05 -7.85
N PRO A 471 -30.87 16.59 -7.95
CA PRO A 471 -31.52 16.73 -9.24
C PRO A 471 -30.63 17.44 -10.25
N GLU A 472 -30.68 17.01 -11.52
CA GLU A 472 -29.82 17.56 -12.58
C GLU A 472 -29.87 19.07 -12.68
N SER A 473 -31.08 19.65 -12.50
CA SER A 473 -31.33 21.09 -12.52
C SER A 473 -30.59 21.88 -11.44
N LEU A 474 -30.29 21.24 -10.27
CA LEU A 474 -29.60 21.88 -9.14
C LEU A 474 -28.10 21.58 -9.11
N LYS A 475 -27.62 20.57 -9.84
CA LYS A 475 -26.21 20.16 -9.84
C LYS A 475 -25.23 21.30 -10.12
N PRO A 476 -25.42 22.18 -11.16
CA PRO A 476 -24.47 23.24 -11.43
C PRO A 476 -24.31 24.22 -10.26
N ARG A 477 -25.43 24.58 -9.61
CA ARG A 477 -25.44 25.52 -8.47
C ARG A 477 -24.75 24.92 -7.24
N VAL A 478 -25.04 23.68 -6.90
CA VAL A 478 -24.44 22.98 -5.75
C VAL A 478 -22.94 22.75 -5.97
N ILE A 479 -22.53 22.39 -7.18
CA ILE A 479 -21.11 22.22 -7.53
C ILE A 479 -20.37 23.56 -7.45
N SER A 480 -20.96 24.64 -7.95
CA SER A 480 -20.37 25.98 -7.86
C SER A 480 -20.18 26.42 -6.42
N PHE A 481 -21.19 26.22 -5.57
CA PHE A 481 -21.14 26.53 -4.14
C PHE A 481 -20.08 25.70 -3.40
N TYR A 482 -20.00 24.40 -3.67
CA TYR A 482 -18.97 23.52 -3.08
C TYR A 482 -17.55 23.94 -3.49
N ASN A 483 -17.35 24.28 -4.75
CA ASN A 483 -16.06 24.78 -5.25
C ASN A 483 -15.69 26.13 -4.61
N PHE A 484 -16.66 27.00 -4.39
CA PHE A 484 -16.47 28.27 -3.70
C PHE A 484 -15.99 28.04 -2.25
N ILE A 485 -16.70 27.20 -1.48
CA ILE A 485 -16.29 26.87 -0.10
C ILE A 485 -14.91 26.24 -0.06
N SER A 486 -14.61 25.30 -0.95
CA SER A 486 -13.31 24.64 -1.01
C SER A 486 -12.17 25.63 -1.30
N ARG A 487 -12.38 26.57 -2.20
CA ARG A 487 -11.41 27.65 -2.50
C ARG A 487 -11.20 28.57 -1.31
N THR A 488 -12.27 28.89 -0.58
CA THR A 488 -12.21 29.78 0.59
C THR A 488 -11.45 29.11 1.74
N LYS A 489 -11.69 27.82 1.99
CA LYS A 489 -10.93 27.04 2.99
C LYS A 489 -9.43 26.97 2.68
N ILE A 490 -9.06 26.76 1.41
CA ILE A 490 -7.67 26.75 0.96
C ILE A 490 -7.02 28.13 1.17
N LYS A 491 -7.74 29.22 0.83
CA LYS A 491 -7.22 30.58 1.04
C LYS A 491 -7.04 30.94 2.51
N LEU A 492 -7.87 30.41 3.41
CA LEU A 492 -7.75 30.61 4.85
C LEU A 492 -6.59 29.81 5.44
N ALA A 493 -6.38 28.56 5.02
CA ALA A 493 -5.27 27.73 5.44
C ALA A 493 -3.88 28.20 4.97
N HIS A 494 -3.79 29.17 4.09
CA HIS A 494 -2.54 29.79 3.61
C HIS A 494 -2.31 31.21 4.20
N ARG A 495 -3.13 31.66 5.16
CA ARG A 495 -2.94 32.94 5.84
C ARG A 495 -2.32 32.80 7.23
N ASP A 496 -2.20 31.57 7.73
CA ASP A 496 -1.44 31.13 8.91
C ASP A 496 -0.12 30.44 8.46
#